data_ec38f77f4095cf4e50a0237ca15d6dd0
#
_entry.id   ec38f77f4095cf4e50a0237ca15d6dd0
#
_cell.length_a   1.000
_cell.length_b   1.000
_cell.length_c   1.000
_cell.angle_alpha   90.00
_cell.angle_beta   90.00
_cell.angle_gamma   90.00
#
_symmetry.space_group_name_H-M   'P 1'
#
loop_
_entity.id
_entity.type
_entity.pdbx_description
1 polymer ?
#
loop_
_entity_poly.entity_id
_entity_poly.type
_entity_poly.pdbx_seq_one_letter_code
_entity_poly.pdbx_strand_id
1 'polypeptide(L)'
;MRDAQVTPEGARIRWVELPGDPRRATRVYLHGLGASAAPYFAASAAHPALAGHRSLLVDLLGFGISDRPADFAYTLEDHADAVAAALEAAEVQAADVIGHSMGGAVAIVLAARHPHLVGRLVLVDATLDPVPVVHGQPGVSGIAAHTEEEFLAGGWHQLRENVGPHWWATMRLAGREALYRSATHRALGTEPAIRDMLTALPIPRTYLRPEADQPLPGTRELAEAGVEVVSIPDCEHNIMLDNPEAFAQATARALREA
;
A
#
# COMPACT_ATOMS: atom_id res chain seq x y z
N MET A 1 -9.74 5.31 16.72
CA MET A 1 -9.32 3.98 16.30
C MET A 1 -10.56 3.12 16.14
N ARG A 2 -10.67 2.39 15.07
CA ARG A 2 -11.74 1.45 14.72
C ARG A 2 -11.13 0.11 14.35
N ASP A 3 -11.94 -0.93 14.29
CA ASP A 3 -11.51 -2.26 13.87
C ASP A 3 -12.67 -3.08 13.28
N ALA A 4 -12.31 -4.10 12.49
CA ALA A 4 -13.23 -5.10 11.99
C ALA A 4 -12.58 -6.49 11.99
N GLN A 5 -13.35 -7.53 12.27
CA GLN A 5 -12.93 -8.90 12.07
C GLN A 5 -12.90 -9.18 10.56
N VAL A 6 -11.78 -9.73 10.08
CA VAL A 6 -11.55 -9.93 8.64
C VAL A 6 -11.17 -11.37 8.28
N THR A 7 -11.01 -12.24 9.27
CA THR A 7 -10.82 -13.68 9.03
C THR A 7 -11.80 -14.49 9.85
N PRO A 8 -12.15 -15.72 9.43
CA PRO A 8 -13.02 -16.61 10.19
C PRO A 8 -12.50 -16.90 11.61
N GLU A 9 -11.17 -16.94 11.79
CA GLU A 9 -10.48 -17.23 13.04
C GLU A 9 -10.48 -16.03 14.00
N GLY A 10 -10.99 -14.88 13.58
CA GLY A 10 -11.20 -13.72 14.43
C GLY A 10 -10.13 -12.64 14.32
N ALA A 11 -9.17 -12.74 13.41
CA ALA A 11 -8.16 -11.70 13.21
C ALA A 11 -8.79 -10.38 12.72
N ARG A 12 -8.28 -9.27 13.24
CA ARG A 12 -8.87 -7.95 13.04
C ARG A 12 -7.91 -7.00 12.34
N ILE A 13 -8.41 -6.32 11.32
CA ILE A 13 -7.80 -5.11 10.79
C ILE A 13 -8.22 -3.92 11.67
N ARG A 14 -7.25 -3.02 11.93
CA ARG A 14 -7.49 -1.76 12.65
C ARG A 14 -7.09 -0.57 11.80
N TRP A 15 -7.79 0.54 12.01
CA TRP A 15 -7.48 1.80 11.35
C TRP A 15 -7.67 3.00 12.27
N VAL A 16 -6.93 4.05 11.97
CA VAL A 16 -7.19 5.39 12.50
C VAL A 16 -8.17 6.08 11.57
N GLU A 17 -9.26 6.58 12.10
CA GLU A 17 -10.28 7.29 11.32
C GLU A 17 -10.23 8.78 11.60
N LEU A 18 -10.12 9.59 10.56
CA LEU A 18 -10.30 11.02 10.60
C LEU A 18 -11.71 11.33 10.09
N PRO A 19 -12.50 12.13 10.84
CA PRO A 19 -13.86 12.47 10.41
C PRO A 19 -13.84 13.41 9.20
N GLY A 20 -14.90 13.36 8.41
CA GLY A 20 -15.09 14.23 7.26
C GLY A 20 -16.56 14.37 6.87
N ASP A 21 -16.83 15.13 5.82
CA ASP A 21 -18.18 15.30 5.28
C ASP A 21 -18.68 13.97 4.68
N PRO A 22 -19.80 13.41 5.18
CA PRO A 22 -20.33 12.12 4.71
C PRO A 22 -20.83 12.16 3.26
N ARG A 23 -20.97 13.34 2.66
CA ARG A 23 -21.35 13.52 1.25
C ARG A 23 -20.17 13.38 0.29
N ARG A 24 -18.95 13.38 0.80
CA ARG A 24 -17.71 13.23 0.03
C ARG A 24 -17.25 11.77 0.03
N ALA A 25 -16.57 11.36 -1.04
CA ALA A 25 -15.95 10.05 -1.09
C ALA A 25 -15.04 9.80 0.10
N THR A 26 -15.13 8.62 0.71
CA THR A 26 -14.22 8.18 1.76
C THR A 26 -12.82 7.97 1.16
N ARG A 27 -11.78 8.37 1.87
CA ARG A 27 -10.38 8.12 1.51
C ARG A 27 -9.81 6.99 2.33
N VAL A 28 -9.13 6.07 1.65
CA VAL A 28 -8.50 4.90 2.28
C VAL A 28 -7.00 4.96 1.96
N TYR A 29 -6.18 4.89 2.99
CA TYR A 29 -4.72 4.94 2.87
C TYR A 29 -4.12 3.59 3.25
N LEU A 30 -3.39 2.98 2.32
CA LEU A 30 -2.74 1.68 2.47
C LEU A 30 -1.21 1.85 2.42
N HIS A 31 -0.54 1.37 3.46
CA HIS A 31 0.91 1.51 3.63
C HIS A 31 1.71 0.42 2.89
N GLY A 32 3.01 0.65 2.72
CA GLY A 32 3.96 -0.30 2.15
C GLY A 32 4.41 -1.39 3.14
N LEU A 33 5.24 -2.32 2.66
CA LEU A 33 5.81 -3.42 3.45
C LEU A 33 6.51 -2.90 4.71
N GLY A 34 6.19 -3.46 5.86
CA GLY A 34 6.82 -3.09 7.14
C GLY A 34 6.45 -1.70 7.67
N ALA A 35 5.58 -0.96 6.98
CA ALA A 35 5.12 0.35 7.41
C ALA A 35 3.87 0.26 8.31
N SER A 36 3.30 1.41 8.64
CA SER A 36 1.99 1.59 9.30
C SER A 36 1.36 2.85 8.74
N ALA A 37 0.04 2.86 8.52
CA ALA A 37 -0.62 3.91 7.77
C ALA A 37 -0.60 5.26 8.50
N ALA A 38 -0.81 5.29 9.81
CA ALA A 38 -0.87 6.56 10.54
C ALA A 38 0.47 7.33 10.52
N PRO A 39 1.65 6.74 10.83
CA PRO A 39 2.92 7.43 10.72
C PRO A 39 3.25 7.95 9.30
N TYR A 40 2.77 7.27 8.27
CA TYR A 40 3.09 7.61 6.88
C TYR A 40 2.12 8.63 6.27
N PHE A 41 0.85 8.61 6.66
CA PHE A 41 -0.19 9.37 5.97
C PHE A 41 -0.98 10.37 6.83
N ALA A 42 -0.83 10.37 8.17
CA ALA A 42 -1.68 11.24 9.01
C ALA A 42 -1.48 12.73 8.69
N ALA A 43 -0.22 13.16 8.48
CA ALA A 43 0.08 14.55 8.10
C ALA A 43 -0.54 14.91 6.75
N SER A 44 -0.42 14.02 5.76
CA SER A 44 -1.01 14.20 4.43
C SER A 44 -2.54 14.20 4.46
N ALA A 45 -3.15 13.27 5.18
CA ALA A 45 -4.61 13.20 5.30
C ALA A 45 -5.21 14.44 5.99
N ALA A 46 -4.44 15.07 6.90
CA ALA A 46 -4.80 16.31 7.57
C ALA A 46 -4.41 17.59 6.77
N HIS A 47 -3.67 17.44 5.67
CA HIS A 47 -3.23 18.57 4.86
C HIS A 47 -4.44 19.32 4.27
N PRO A 48 -4.44 20.69 4.22
CA PRO A 48 -5.59 21.47 3.73
C PRO A 48 -6.11 21.06 2.35
N ALA A 49 -5.23 20.63 1.44
CA ALA A 49 -5.62 20.15 0.11
C ALA A 49 -6.36 18.79 0.13
N LEU A 50 -6.23 18.01 1.21
CA LEU A 50 -6.79 16.67 1.34
C LEU A 50 -7.80 16.55 2.48
N ALA A 51 -7.82 17.45 3.44
CA ALA A 51 -8.70 17.40 4.60
C ALA A 51 -10.20 17.54 4.22
N GLY A 52 -11.06 17.20 5.18
CA GLY A 52 -12.52 17.33 5.02
C GLY A 52 -13.21 16.10 4.44
N HIS A 53 -12.47 15.05 4.09
CA HIS A 53 -12.98 13.73 3.74
C HIS A 53 -12.88 12.76 4.94
N ARG A 54 -13.87 11.87 5.09
CA ARG A 54 -13.68 10.73 5.99
C ARG A 54 -12.46 9.95 5.51
N SER A 55 -11.45 9.78 6.36
CA SER A 55 -10.19 9.15 5.98
C SER A 55 -9.89 7.97 6.89
N LEU A 56 -9.66 6.81 6.31
CA LEU A 56 -9.28 5.57 6.98
C LEU A 56 -7.79 5.32 6.72
N LEU A 57 -6.98 5.43 7.76
CA LEU A 57 -5.55 5.07 7.73
C LEU A 57 -5.44 3.62 8.18
N VAL A 58 -5.43 2.69 7.23
CA VAL A 58 -5.63 1.25 7.47
C VAL A 58 -4.29 0.55 7.61
N ASP A 59 -4.06 -0.11 8.75
CA ASP A 59 -2.95 -1.02 8.90
C ASP A 59 -3.34 -2.42 8.40
N LEU A 60 -2.58 -2.93 7.45
CA LEU A 60 -2.77 -4.28 6.91
C LEU A 60 -2.57 -5.34 8.00
N LEU A 61 -3.18 -6.52 7.87
CA LEU A 61 -2.90 -7.64 8.77
C LEU A 61 -1.38 -7.90 8.83
N GLY A 62 -0.88 -8.19 10.02
CA GLY A 62 0.55 -8.39 10.26
C GLY A 62 1.33 -7.12 10.57
N PHE A 63 0.74 -5.92 10.38
CA PHE A 63 1.43 -4.64 10.48
C PHE A 63 0.75 -3.67 11.43
N GLY A 64 1.51 -2.66 11.87
CA GLY A 64 1.00 -1.54 12.67
C GLY A 64 0.22 -1.97 13.90
N ILE A 65 -1.03 -1.52 14.01
CA ILE A 65 -1.95 -1.83 15.10
C ILE A 65 -2.89 -3.00 14.81
N SER A 66 -2.86 -3.58 13.60
CA SER A 66 -3.66 -4.75 13.22
C SER A 66 -3.13 -6.05 13.83
N ASP A 67 -3.96 -7.10 13.86
CA ASP A 67 -3.56 -8.41 14.36
C ASP A 67 -2.50 -9.06 13.45
N ARG A 68 -1.78 -10.04 13.99
CA ARG A 68 -0.65 -10.72 13.34
C ARG A 68 -0.86 -12.25 13.37
N PRO A 69 -1.87 -12.77 12.64
CA PRO A 69 -2.12 -14.22 12.61
C PRO A 69 -0.95 -14.93 11.92
N ALA A 70 -0.36 -15.92 12.58
CA ALA A 70 0.77 -16.68 12.04
C ALA A 70 0.38 -17.64 10.91
N ASP A 71 -0.89 -18.02 10.85
CA ASP A 71 -1.49 -18.94 9.87
C ASP A 71 -2.05 -18.23 8.62
N PHE A 72 -2.01 -16.91 8.56
CA PHE A 72 -2.43 -16.13 7.39
C PHE A 72 -1.33 -16.19 6.30
N ALA A 73 -1.72 -16.35 5.04
CA ALA A 73 -0.74 -16.53 3.96
C ALA A 73 -0.05 -15.22 3.52
N TYR A 74 -0.66 -14.07 3.79
CA TYR A 74 -0.12 -12.74 3.49
C TYR A 74 0.19 -12.51 2.01
N THR A 75 -0.56 -13.13 1.11
CA THR A 75 -0.51 -12.82 -0.32
C THR A 75 -1.12 -11.45 -0.58
N LEU A 76 -0.89 -10.87 -1.77
CA LEU A 76 -1.51 -9.59 -2.13
C LEU A 76 -3.04 -9.74 -2.21
N GLU A 77 -3.51 -10.89 -2.65
CA GLU A 77 -4.92 -11.24 -2.70
C GLU A 77 -5.54 -11.34 -1.29
N ASP A 78 -4.87 -12.03 -0.37
CA ASP A 78 -5.34 -12.14 1.01
C ASP A 78 -5.40 -10.79 1.71
N HIS A 79 -4.38 -9.95 1.48
CA HIS A 79 -4.40 -8.56 1.99
C HIS A 79 -5.58 -7.78 1.40
N ALA A 80 -5.83 -7.89 0.09
CA ALA A 80 -6.93 -7.21 -0.57
C ALA A 80 -8.29 -7.67 -0.05
N ASP A 81 -8.50 -8.98 0.12
CA ASP A 81 -9.74 -9.55 0.64
C ASP A 81 -9.95 -9.15 2.13
N ALA A 82 -8.89 -9.13 2.94
CA ALA A 82 -8.98 -8.66 4.33
C ALA A 82 -9.30 -7.15 4.41
N VAL A 83 -8.71 -6.33 3.53
CA VAL A 83 -9.06 -4.90 3.42
C VAL A 83 -10.51 -4.74 2.96
N ALA A 84 -10.97 -5.52 1.98
CA ALA A 84 -12.35 -5.49 1.51
C ALA A 84 -13.33 -5.74 2.66
N ALA A 85 -13.13 -6.80 3.45
CA ALA A 85 -13.95 -7.09 4.62
C ALA A 85 -13.97 -5.95 5.66
N ALA A 86 -12.82 -5.29 5.87
CA ALA A 86 -12.74 -4.13 6.77
C ALA A 86 -13.51 -2.93 6.22
N LEU A 87 -13.43 -2.65 4.91
CA LEU A 87 -14.13 -1.54 4.26
C LEU A 87 -15.64 -1.79 4.23
N GLU A 88 -16.08 -3.02 3.97
CA GLU A 88 -17.50 -3.40 4.05
C GLU A 88 -18.05 -3.21 5.47
N ALA A 89 -17.33 -3.67 6.49
CA ALA A 89 -17.69 -3.45 7.90
C ALA A 89 -17.70 -1.97 8.30
N ALA A 90 -16.91 -1.14 7.61
CA ALA A 90 -16.89 0.32 7.77
C ALA A 90 -17.93 1.05 6.90
N GLU A 91 -18.78 0.31 6.17
CA GLU A 91 -19.82 0.84 5.26
C GLU A 91 -19.22 1.78 4.18
N VAL A 92 -18.04 1.42 3.67
CA VAL A 92 -17.36 2.17 2.60
C VAL A 92 -17.76 1.63 1.23
N GLN A 93 -18.04 2.54 0.31
CA GLN A 93 -18.29 2.22 -1.11
C GLN A 93 -17.61 3.27 -1.98
N ALA A 94 -17.14 2.87 -3.16
CA ALA A 94 -16.53 3.72 -4.16
C ALA A 94 -15.49 4.71 -3.60
N ALA A 95 -14.60 4.20 -2.71
CA ALA A 95 -13.60 5.00 -2.04
C ALA A 95 -12.51 5.52 -3.00
N ASP A 96 -11.93 6.66 -2.64
CA ASP A 96 -10.63 7.09 -3.16
C ASP A 96 -9.53 6.32 -2.39
N VAL A 97 -8.84 5.39 -3.04
CA VAL A 97 -7.81 4.57 -2.38
C VAL A 97 -6.41 5.08 -2.76
N ILE A 98 -5.63 5.43 -1.75
CA ILE A 98 -4.25 5.89 -1.85
C ILE A 98 -3.34 4.79 -1.33
N GLY A 99 -2.56 4.16 -2.19
CA GLY A 99 -1.70 3.02 -1.84
C GLY A 99 -0.23 3.25 -2.12
N HIS A 100 0.62 3.09 -1.11
CA HIS A 100 2.08 3.24 -1.23
C HIS A 100 2.76 1.89 -1.40
N SER A 101 3.68 1.79 -2.36
CA SER A 101 4.55 0.61 -2.54
C SER A 101 3.73 -0.69 -2.64
N MET A 102 3.92 -1.66 -1.74
CA MET A 102 3.10 -2.87 -1.61
C MET A 102 1.61 -2.55 -1.40
N GLY A 103 1.29 -1.51 -0.60
CA GLY A 103 -0.10 -1.08 -0.41
C GLY A 103 -0.77 -0.59 -1.70
N GLY A 104 0.02 -0.11 -2.66
CA GLY A 104 -0.46 0.20 -4.01
C GLY A 104 -0.80 -1.06 -4.82
N ALA A 105 0.03 -2.11 -4.73
CA ALA A 105 -0.29 -3.41 -5.33
C ALA A 105 -1.56 -4.01 -4.71
N VAL A 106 -1.69 -3.97 -3.38
CA VAL A 106 -2.91 -4.40 -2.67
C VAL A 106 -4.13 -3.59 -3.14
N ALA A 107 -3.99 -2.26 -3.34
CA ALA A 107 -5.08 -1.41 -3.83
C ALA A 107 -5.54 -1.78 -5.25
N ILE A 108 -4.61 -2.15 -6.14
CA ILE A 108 -4.93 -2.63 -7.49
C ILE A 108 -5.70 -3.96 -7.43
N VAL A 109 -5.21 -4.92 -6.63
CA VAL A 109 -5.89 -6.21 -6.44
C VAL A 109 -7.28 -6.00 -5.82
N LEU A 110 -7.40 -5.11 -4.82
CA LEU A 110 -8.67 -4.73 -4.21
C LEU A 110 -9.66 -4.19 -5.26
N ALA A 111 -9.21 -3.27 -6.11
CA ALA A 111 -10.07 -2.70 -7.16
C ALA A 111 -10.50 -3.74 -8.20
N ALA A 112 -9.63 -4.69 -8.54
CA ALA A 112 -9.93 -5.75 -9.49
C ALA A 112 -10.91 -6.79 -8.92
N ARG A 113 -10.76 -7.17 -7.64
CA ARG A 113 -11.57 -8.22 -7.00
C ARG A 113 -12.86 -7.70 -6.38
N HIS A 114 -12.85 -6.46 -5.88
CA HIS A 114 -13.95 -5.81 -5.15
C HIS A 114 -14.27 -4.43 -5.75
N PRO A 115 -14.67 -4.35 -7.04
CA PRO A 115 -14.80 -3.08 -7.78
C PRO A 115 -15.80 -2.11 -7.16
N HIS A 116 -16.77 -2.57 -6.38
CA HIS A 116 -17.76 -1.71 -5.71
C HIS A 116 -17.15 -0.89 -4.56
N LEU A 117 -15.97 -1.28 -4.04
CA LEU A 117 -15.30 -0.58 -2.94
C LEU A 117 -14.40 0.55 -3.40
N VAL A 118 -13.95 0.54 -4.66
CA VAL A 118 -12.91 1.46 -5.16
C VAL A 118 -13.47 2.32 -6.30
N GLY A 119 -13.52 3.63 -6.08
CA GLY A 119 -13.94 4.60 -7.09
C GLY A 119 -12.77 5.21 -7.87
N ARG A 120 -11.62 5.42 -7.21
CA ARG A 120 -10.39 5.98 -7.79
C ARG A 120 -9.15 5.40 -7.13
N LEU A 121 -8.04 5.36 -7.86
CA LEU A 121 -6.73 4.94 -7.34
C LEU A 121 -5.70 6.06 -7.45
N VAL A 122 -4.96 6.30 -6.35
CA VAL A 122 -3.69 7.04 -6.36
C VAL A 122 -2.61 6.09 -5.88
N LEU A 123 -1.73 5.71 -6.77
CA LEU A 123 -0.64 4.77 -6.56
C LEU A 123 0.64 5.56 -6.28
N VAL A 124 1.21 5.38 -5.11
CA VAL A 124 2.37 6.15 -4.64
C VAL A 124 3.60 5.25 -4.69
N ASP A 125 4.39 5.41 -5.73
CA ASP A 125 5.55 4.56 -6.06
C ASP A 125 5.27 3.06 -5.84
N ALA A 126 4.13 2.64 -6.40
CA ALA A 126 3.56 1.32 -6.18
C ALA A 126 4.34 0.22 -6.89
N THR A 127 4.37 -0.97 -6.31
CA THR A 127 4.96 -2.15 -6.95
C THR A 127 4.03 -2.65 -8.04
N LEU A 128 4.46 -2.54 -9.31
CA LEU A 128 3.68 -3.00 -10.47
C LEU A 128 4.21 -4.32 -11.05
N ASP A 129 5.49 -4.59 -10.86
CA ASP A 129 6.15 -5.74 -11.45
C ASP A 129 6.81 -6.60 -10.37
N PRO A 130 6.92 -7.92 -10.57
CA PRO A 130 7.70 -8.78 -9.70
C PRO A 130 9.15 -8.27 -9.59
N VAL A 131 9.70 -8.29 -8.38
CA VAL A 131 11.12 -8.00 -8.18
C VAL A 131 11.86 -9.33 -8.08
N PRO A 132 12.63 -9.74 -9.11
CA PRO A 132 13.32 -11.00 -9.09
C PRO A 132 14.21 -11.14 -7.86
N VAL A 133 14.05 -12.23 -7.12
CA VAL A 133 14.97 -12.60 -6.04
C VAL A 133 16.22 -13.19 -6.69
N VAL A 134 17.31 -12.44 -6.69
CA VAL A 134 18.61 -12.96 -7.09
C VAL A 134 19.27 -13.53 -5.84
N HIS A 135 19.45 -14.86 -5.79
CA HIS A 135 20.15 -15.52 -4.68
C HIS A 135 21.51 -14.84 -4.43
N GLY A 136 21.73 -14.44 -3.18
CA GLY A 136 22.94 -13.75 -2.75
C GLY A 136 22.95 -12.24 -2.98
N GLN A 137 21.93 -11.66 -3.62
CA GLN A 137 21.69 -10.23 -3.62
C GLN A 137 20.43 -9.94 -2.78
N PRO A 138 20.58 -9.32 -1.61
CA PRO A 138 19.41 -8.86 -0.87
C PRO A 138 18.67 -7.87 -1.76
N GLY A 139 17.36 -8.10 -1.99
CA GLY A 139 16.47 -7.04 -2.48
C GLY A 139 16.52 -5.86 -1.52
N VAL A 140 15.82 -4.76 -1.82
CA VAL A 140 15.88 -3.51 -1.03
C VAL A 140 15.76 -3.73 0.48
N SER A 141 15.01 -4.75 0.92
CA SER A 141 14.88 -5.11 2.35
C SER A 141 15.78 -6.28 2.80
N GLY A 142 16.31 -7.08 1.87
CA GLY A 142 17.06 -8.30 2.18
C GLY A 142 16.21 -9.49 2.66
N ILE A 143 14.89 -9.35 2.80
CA ILE A 143 14.00 -10.39 3.35
C ILE A 143 14.02 -11.65 2.48
N ALA A 144 13.88 -11.48 1.17
CA ALA A 144 13.79 -12.58 0.22
C ALA A 144 15.10 -13.35 0.01
N ALA A 145 16.21 -12.93 0.62
CA ALA A 145 17.47 -13.64 0.60
C ALA A 145 17.50 -14.86 1.55
N HIS A 146 16.55 -14.94 2.48
CA HIS A 146 16.41 -16.01 3.45
C HIS A 146 15.29 -16.99 3.06
N THR A 147 15.37 -18.21 3.56
CA THR A 147 14.17 -19.07 3.69
C THR A 147 13.30 -18.54 4.83
N GLU A 148 12.02 -18.93 4.88
CA GLU A 148 11.13 -18.51 5.97
C GLU A 148 11.68 -18.96 7.35
N GLU A 149 12.18 -20.19 7.45
CA GLU A 149 12.76 -20.73 8.68
C GLU A 149 13.98 -19.91 9.14
N GLU A 150 14.92 -19.61 8.23
CA GLU A 150 16.11 -18.79 8.54
C GLU A 150 15.72 -17.37 8.96
N PHE A 151 14.75 -16.78 8.28
CA PHE A 151 14.26 -15.45 8.60
C PHE A 151 13.62 -15.41 9.99
N LEU A 152 12.74 -16.36 10.29
CA LEU A 152 12.07 -16.46 11.60
C LEU A 152 13.04 -16.81 12.72
N ALA A 153 14.05 -17.66 12.47
CA ALA A 153 15.06 -18.05 13.45
C ALA A 153 16.00 -16.91 13.87
N GLY A 154 16.16 -15.87 13.03
CA GLY A 154 17.03 -14.75 13.37
C GLY A 154 17.41 -13.81 12.23
N GLY A 155 17.17 -14.19 10.98
CA GLY A 155 17.51 -13.36 9.80
C GLY A 155 16.86 -11.97 9.83
N TRP A 156 15.68 -11.85 10.45
CA TRP A 156 14.99 -10.56 10.59
C TRP A 156 15.79 -9.49 11.35
N HIS A 157 16.78 -9.87 12.20
CA HIS A 157 17.64 -8.92 12.90
C HIS A 157 18.54 -8.12 11.95
N GLN A 158 18.90 -8.71 10.81
CA GLN A 158 19.75 -8.08 9.80
C GLN A 158 19.02 -6.95 9.06
N LEU A 159 17.68 -6.93 9.08
CA LEU A 159 16.90 -5.88 8.43
C LEU A 159 17.25 -4.49 8.93
N ARG A 160 17.58 -4.35 10.23
CA ARG A 160 17.92 -3.05 10.80
C ARG A 160 19.07 -2.35 10.08
N GLU A 161 20.05 -3.13 9.62
CA GLU A 161 21.22 -2.60 8.92
C GLU A 161 20.89 -2.24 7.46
N ASN A 162 19.95 -2.95 6.86
CA ASN A 162 19.60 -2.81 5.45
C ASN A 162 18.59 -1.69 5.18
N VAL A 163 17.61 -1.48 6.09
CA VAL A 163 16.43 -0.62 5.80
C VAL A 163 16.54 0.80 6.36
N GLY A 164 17.56 1.10 7.11
CA GLY A 164 17.71 2.41 7.76
C GLY A 164 16.73 2.67 8.92
N PRO A 165 16.97 3.73 9.71
CA PRO A 165 16.26 3.94 10.98
C PRO A 165 14.78 4.28 10.80
N HIS A 166 14.42 5.01 9.75
CA HIS A 166 13.06 5.45 9.52
C HIS A 166 12.14 4.26 9.25
N TRP A 167 12.48 3.42 8.29
CA TRP A 167 11.70 2.24 7.95
C TRP A 167 11.72 1.21 9.09
N TRP A 168 12.87 1.03 9.74
CA TRP A 168 12.99 0.15 10.90
C TRP A 168 12.06 0.53 12.05
N ALA A 169 11.75 1.81 12.24
CA ALA A 169 10.89 2.27 13.33
C ALA A 169 9.51 1.59 13.33
N THR A 170 8.92 1.35 12.15
CA THR A 170 7.65 0.64 11.99
C THR A 170 7.84 -0.85 11.70
N MET A 171 8.81 -1.22 10.88
CA MET A 171 9.07 -2.60 10.46
C MET A 171 9.34 -3.54 11.64
N ARG A 172 10.08 -3.08 12.65
CA ARG A 172 10.36 -3.87 13.87
C ARG A 172 9.10 -4.27 14.66
N LEU A 173 7.98 -3.62 14.42
CA LEU A 173 6.68 -3.89 15.08
C LEU A 173 5.80 -4.84 14.25
N ALA A 174 6.17 -5.13 13.02
CA ALA A 174 5.43 -6.05 12.17
C ALA A 174 5.61 -7.51 12.59
N GLY A 175 4.64 -8.36 12.26
CA GLY A 175 4.76 -9.81 12.36
C GLY A 175 5.88 -10.31 11.44
N ARG A 176 6.66 -11.28 11.91
CA ARG A 176 7.79 -11.81 11.12
C ARG A 176 7.30 -12.59 9.93
N GLU A 177 6.28 -13.45 10.13
CA GLU A 177 5.60 -14.17 9.07
C GLU A 177 5.01 -13.22 8.04
N ALA A 178 4.37 -12.13 8.50
CA ALA A 178 3.82 -11.10 7.63
C ALA A 178 4.88 -10.43 6.78
N LEU A 179 6.01 -10.05 7.38
CA LEU A 179 7.14 -9.45 6.65
C LEU A 179 7.67 -10.40 5.58
N TYR A 180 7.94 -11.64 5.96
CA TYR A 180 8.53 -12.63 5.07
C TYR A 180 7.59 -12.97 3.92
N ARG A 181 6.37 -13.41 4.22
CA ARG A 181 5.40 -13.88 3.22
C ARG A 181 4.97 -12.77 2.28
N SER A 182 4.68 -11.56 2.81
CA SER A 182 4.33 -10.43 1.94
C SER A 182 5.48 -10.01 1.03
N ALA A 183 6.73 -10.00 1.52
CA ALA A 183 7.91 -9.68 0.70
C ALA A 183 8.14 -10.73 -0.39
N THR A 184 8.02 -12.01 -0.06
CA THR A 184 8.22 -13.13 -0.98
C THR A 184 7.10 -13.17 -2.03
N HIS A 185 5.84 -13.03 -1.63
CA HIS A 185 4.72 -13.04 -2.57
C HIS A 185 4.82 -11.87 -3.58
N ARG A 186 5.17 -10.68 -3.09
CA ARG A 186 5.42 -9.53 -3.97
C ARG A 186 6.54 -9.79 -4.98
N ALA A 187 7.56 -10.53 -4.59
CA ALA A 187 8.67 -10.89 -5.49
C ALA A 187 8.28 -11.93 -6.55
N LEU A 188 7.35 -12.83 -6.24
CA LEU A 188 6.83 -13.83 -7.17
C LEU A 188 5.83 -13.25 -8.16
N GLY A 189 5.08 -12.20 -7.76
CA GLY A 189 4.00 -11.60 -8.54
C GLY A 189 2.67 -12.33 -8.39
N THR A 190 1.68 -11.88 -9.15
CA THR A 190 0.29 -12.39 -9.16
C THR A 190 -0.08 -12.90 -10.55
N GLU A 191 -1.18 -13.66 -10.62
CA GLU A 191 -1.82 -14.07 -11.88
C GLU A 191 -3.32 -13.68 -11.82
N PRO A 192 -3.79 -12.72 -12.66
CA PRO A 192 -3.05 -11.90 -13.63
C PRO A 192 -1.97 -11.01 -13.00
N ALA A 193 -1.01 -10.53 -13.80
CA ALA A 193 0.01 -9.60 -13.31
C ALA A 193 -0.61 -8.29 -12.80
N ILE A 194 -0.01 -7.69 -11.76
CA ILE A 194 -0.50 -6.42 -11.17
C ILE A 194 -0.65 -5.32 -12.23
N ARG A 195 0.29 -5.24 -13.17
CA ARG A 195 0.26 -4.28 -14.28
C ARG A 195 -0.93 -4.52 -15.21
N ASP A 196 -1.24 -5.77 -15.53
CA ASP A 196 -2.38 -6.13 -16.39
C ASP A 196 -3.69 -5.81 -15.68
N MET A 197 -3.79 -6.11 -14.38
CA MET A 197 -4.96 -5.70 -13.59
C MET A 197 -5.12 -4.18 -13.61
N LEU A 198 -4.05 -3.40 -13.34
CA LEU A 198 -4.10 -1.95 -13.33
C LEU A 198 -4.58 -1.37 -14.66
N THR A 199 -4.05 -1.86 -15.79
CA THR A 199 -4.42 -1.35 -17.13
C THR A 199 -5.86 -1.68 -17.50
N ALA A 200 -6.40 -2.79 -16.99
CA ALA A 200 -7.78 -3.23 -17.25
C ALA A 200 -8.85 -2.53 -16.39
N LEU A 201 -8.48 -1.85 -15.30
CA LEU A 201 -9.45 -1.20 -14.42
C LEU A 201 -10.20 -0.06 -15.15
N PRO A 202 -11.55 0.02 -15.05
CA PRO A 202 -12.35 1.07 -15.70
C PRO A 202 -12.50 2.35 -14.87
N ILE A 203 -11.72 2.53 -13.80
CA ILE A 203 -11.78 3.66 -12.88
C ILE A 203 -10.61 4.64 -13.11
N PRO A 204 -10.69 5.91 -12.68
CA PRO A 204 -9.56 6.84 -12.73
C PRO A 204 -8.38 6.33 -11.90
N ARG A 205 -7.15 6.38 -12.49
CA ARG A 205 -5.92 5.89 -11.90
C ARG A 205 -4.80 6.87 -12.13
N THR A 206 -4.12 7.27 -11.06
CA THR A 206 -2.94 8.14 -11.11
C THR A 206 -1.78 7.42 -10.41
N TYR A 207 -0.61 7.39 -11.06
CA TYR A 207 0.62 6.86 -10.51
C TYR A 207 1.59 8.00 -10.21
N LEU A 208 1.92 8.19 -8.94
CA LEU A 208 2.91 9.17 -8.47
C LEU A 208 4.26 8.47 -8.33
N ARG A 209 5.32 9.03 -8.93
CA ARG A 209 6.68 8.51 -8.86
C ARG A 209 7.68 9.61 -8.48
N PRO A 210 8.82 9.27 -7.85
CA PRO A 210 9.92 10.21 -7.71
C PRO A 210 10.43 10.67 -9.09
N GLU A 211 10.70 11.95 -9.25
CA GLU A 211 11.22 12.50 -10.52
C GLU A 211 12.63 12.01 -10.83
N ALA A 212 13.47 11.90 -9.77
CA ALA A 212 14.87 11.50 -9.89
C ALA A 212 15.08 10.01 -10.26
N ASP A 213 14.06 9.17 -10.10
CA ASP A 213 14.14 7.75 -10.44
C ASP A 213 14.20 7.52 -11.95
N GLN A 214 14.73 6.36 -12.34
CA GLN A 214 14.63 5.91 -13.73
C GLN A 214 13.17 5.91 -14.19
N PRO A 215 12.89 6.25 -15.45
CA PRO A 215 11.54 6.21 -15.98
C PRO A 215 10.86 4.88 -15.67
N LEU A 216 9.61 4.95 -15.21
CA LEU A 216 8.83 3.75 -14.94
C LEU A 216 8.69 2.92 -16.23
N PRO A 217 9.14 1.65 -16.24
CA PRO A 217 8.98 0.80 -17.41
C PRO A 217 7.51 0.73 -17.86
N GLY A 218 7.27 0.77 -19.17
CA GLY A 218 5.91 0.71 -19.71
C GLY A 218 5.06 1.96 -19.46
N THR A 219 5.66 3.13 -19.20
CA THR A 219 4.91 4.39 -18.98
C THR A 219 3.98 4.74 -20.14
N ARG A 220 4.39 4.45 -21.39
CA ARG A 220 3.55 4.71 -22.56
C ARG A 220 2.31 3.80 -22.56
N GLU A 221 2.49 2.54 -22.29
CA GLU A 221 1.42 1.54 -22.21
C GLU A 221 0.44 1.86 -21.08
N LEU A 222 0.94 2.34 -19.94
CA LEU A 222 0.10 2.84 -18.84
C LEU A 222 -0.73 4.05 -19.27
N ALA A 223 -0.12 5.02 -19.95
CA ALA A 223 -0.81 6.21 -20.44
C ALA A 223 -1.87 5.87 -21.51
N GLU A 224 -1.56 4.97 -22.44
CA GLU A 224 -2.50 4.45 -23.44
C GLU A 224 -3.70 3.73 -22.80
N ALA A 225 -3.48 3.08 -21.65
CA ALA A 225 -4.54 2.48 -20.83
C ALA A 225 -5.30 3.49 -19.95
N GLY A 226 -4.94 4.79 -19.99
CA GLY A 226 -5.59 5.83 -19.20
C GLY A 226 -5.10 5.97 -17.76
N VAL A 227 -3.90 5.47 -17.44
CA VAL A 227 -3.22 5.73 -16.17
C VAL A 227 -2.43 7.03 -16.28
N GLU A 228 -2.76 8.02 -15.48
CA GLU A 228 -1.97 9.27 -15.41
C GLU A 228 -0.68 9.00 -14.60
N VAL A 229 0.49 9.29 -15.19
CA VAL A 229 1.78 9.16 -14.49
C VAL A 229 2.33 10.55 -14.17
N VAL A 230 2.52 10.83 -12.88
CA VAL A 230 2.96 12.14 -12.37
C VAL A 230 4.30 12.00 -11.66
N SER A 231 5.30 12.77 -12.07
CA SER A 231 6.59 12.86 -11.38
C SER A 231 6.53 13.91 -10.27
N ILE A 232 7.06 13.55 -9.10
CA ILE A 232 7.13 14.41 -7.92
C ILE A 232 8.60 14.77 -7.69
N PRO A 233 8.96 16.06 -7.62
CA PRO A 233 10.32 16.49 -7.37
C PRO A 233 10.72 16.31 -5.89
N ASP A 234 12.04 16.35 -5.65
CA ASP A 234 12.65 16.43 -4.31
C ASP A 234 12.14 15.34 -3.34
N CYS A 235 12.03 14.11 -3.81
CA CYS A 235 11.62 12.97 -3.00
C CYS A 235 12.27 11.67 -3.50
N GLU A 236 12.27 10.69 -2.62
CA GLU A 236 12.59 9.28 -2.88
C GLU A 236 11.32 8.43 -2.72
N HIS A 237 11.47 7.14 -2.45
CA HIS A 237 10.39 6.16 -2.33
C HIS A 237 9.24 6.58 -1.38
N ASN A 238 9.54 7.32 -0.32
CA ASN A 238 8.54 7.78 0.65
C ASN A 238 8.00 9.16 0.32
N ILE A 239 7.51 9.37 -0.89
CA ILE A 239 7.03 10.65 -1.46
C ILE A 239 6.23 11.50 -0.45
N MET A 240 5.32 10.87 0.31
CA MET A 240 4.45 11.54 1.28
C MET A 240 5.18 12.08 2.50
N LEU A 241 6.41 11.61 2.77
CA LEU A 241 7.25 12.05 3.88
C LEU A 241 8.35 13.00 3.41
N ASP A 242 8.91 12.74 2.24
CA ASP A 242 10.04 13.48 1.68
C ASP A 242 9.60 14.85 1.13
N ASN A 243 8.47 14.88 0.40
CA ASN A 243 7.87 16.12 -0.11
C ASN A 243 6.34 16.13 0.12
N PRO A 244 5.88 16.33 1.37
CA PRO A 244 4.47 16.25 1.74
C PRO A 244 3.59 17.28 1.02
N GLU A 245 4.11 18.48 0.70
CA GLU A 245 3.36 19.52 -0.02
C GLU A 245 3.08 19.08 -1.47
N ALA A 246 4.11 18.67 -2.22
CA ALA A 246 3.96 18.23 -3.60
C ALA A 246 3.09 16.95 -3.67
N PHE A 247 3.27 16.02 -2.74
CA PHE A 247 2.42 14.83 -2.60
C PHE A 247 0.95 15.20 -2.41
N ALA A 248 0.65 16.08 -1.44
CA ALA A 248 -0.73 16.47 -1.14
C ALA A 248 -1.40 17.18 -2.32
N GLN A 249 -0.68 18.07 -2.99
CA GLN A 249 -1.18 18.79 -4.17
C GLN A 249 -1.42 17.86 -5.37
N ALA A 250 -0.49 16.93 -5.65
CA ALA A 250 -0.64 15.95 -6.73
C ALA A 250 -1.81 15.00 -6.45
N THR A 251 -1.91 14.47 -5.22
CA THR A 251 -3.02 13.61 -4.78
C THR A 251 -4.35 14.34 -4.88
N ALA A 252 -4.43 15.60 -4.42
CA ALA A 252 -5.65 16.38 -4.53
C ALA A 252 -6.07 16.65 -5.98
N ARG A 253 -5.10 16.82 -6.91
CA ARG A 253 -5.40 16.93 -8.35
C ARG A 253 -5.97 15.64 -8.91
N ALA A 254 -5.35 14.50 -8.59
CA ALA A 254 -5.77 13.17 -9.02
C ALA A 254 -7.18 12.80 -8.54
N LEU A 255 -7.58 13.31 -7.37
CA LEU A 255 -8.88 13.02 -6.73
C LEU A 255 -9.97 14.07 -7.02
N ARG A 256 -9.73 15.07 -7.89
CA ARG A 256 -10.80 16.00 -8.27
C ARG A 256 -11.85 15.28 -9.11
N GLU A 257 -13.10 15.60 -8.83
CA GLU A 257 -14.21 15.23 -9.72
C GLU A 257 -14.04 15.98 -11.06
N ALA A 258 -14.23 15.26 -12.17
CA ALA A 258 -14.20 15.82 -13.50
C ALA A 258 -15.44 16.68 -13.76
#